data_77ae7631569f312bb6330f6da98b2784
#
_entry.id   77ae7631569f312bb6330f6da98b2784
#
_cell.length_a   1.000
_cell.length_b   1.000
_cell.length_c   1.000
_cell.angle_alpha   90.00
_cell.angle_beta   90.00
_cell.angle_gamma   90.00
#
_symmetry.space_group_name_H-M   'P 1'
#
loop_
_entity.id
_entity.type
_entity.pdbx_description
1 polymer ?
#
loop_
_entity_poly.entity_id
_entity_poly.type
_entity_poly.pdbx_seq_one_letter_code
_entity_poly.pdbx_strand_id
1 'polypeptide(L)'
;MGTAMQPTVTPFYHRPTGTWSYVVADPATRQAAVIDPVLDYDWRSGRTGTASADAILAHLAAEGLTLRWILETHAHADHLSSAPHLQAKAGGQIAIGMGIRQVQATFKRVFGLGDEFVPDGRQFDRLLADGEAIELG
;
A
#
# COMPACT_ATOMS: atom_id res chain seq x y z
N MET A 1 -11.94 3.65 -33.04
CA MET A 1 -12.05 3.10 -31.70
C MET A 1 -10.64 3.01 -31.15
N GLY A 2 -10.31 3.82 -30.17
CA GLY A 2 -9.02 3.72 -29.48
C GLY A 2 -8.92 2.37 -28.76
N THR A 3 -7.88 1.60 -29.05
CA THR A 3 -7.52 0.47 -28.20
C THR A 3 -7.25 1.03 -26.81
N ALA A 4 -8.05 0.61 -25.82
CA ALA A 4 -7.77 0.92 -24.43
C ALA A 4 -6.32 0.51 -24.15
N MET A 5 -5.48 1.47 -23.80
CA MET A 5 -4.09 1.16 -23.45
C MET A 5 -4.13 0.35 -22.14
N GLN A 6 -3.44 -0.79 -22.17
CA GLN A 6 -3.35 -1.61 -20.96
C GLN A 6 -2.46 -0.93 -19.93
N PRO A 7 -2.79 -1.04 -18.64
CA PRO A 7 -1.91 -0.53 -17.58
C PRO A 7 -0.57 -1.26 -17.62
N THR A 8 0.49 -0.55 -17.27
CA THR A 8 1.81 -1.16 -17.02
C THR A 8 1.89 -1.64 -15.58
N VAL A 9 2.52 -2.79 -15.38
CA VAL A 9 2.73 -3.37 -14.04
C VAL A 9 4.22 -3.62 -13.86
N THR A 10 4.80 -3.00 -12.83
CA THR A 10 6.20 -3.18 -12.47
C THR A 10 6.29 -3.86 -11.11
N PRO A 11 6.88 -5.06 -11.03
CA PRO A 11 7.01 -5.79 -9.77
C PRO A 11 8.27 -5.37 -9.01
N PHE A 12 8.19 -5.40 -7.67
CA PHE A 12 9.29 -5.20 -6.75
C PHE A 12 9.32 -6.36 -5.76
N TYR A 13 10.40 -7.11 -5.74
CA TYR A 13 10.53 -8.28 -4.87
C TYR A 13 11.31 -7.94 -3.62
N HIS A 14 10.71 -8.16 -2.46
CA HIS A 14 11.37 -8.02 -1.17
C HIS A 14 11.87 -9.38 -0.69
N ARG A 15 13.16 -9.65 -0.90
CA ARG A 15 13.78 -10.94 -0.63
C ARG A 15 13.64 -11.43 0.82
N PRO A 16 13.82 -10.56 1.85
CA PRO A 16 13.77 -11.02 3.25
C PRO A 16 12.42 -11.62 3.66
N THR A 17 11.31 -11.12 3.11
CA THR A 17 9.96 -11.60 3.44
C THR A 17 9.31 -12.41 2.32
N GLY A 18 9.92 -12.47 1.14
CA GLY A 18 9.32 -13.11 -0.03
C GLY A 18 8.12 -12.36 -0.61
N THR A 19 7.95 -11.09 -0.25
CA THR A 19 6.81 -10.27 -0.64
C THR A 19 7.02 -9.65 -2.02
N TRP A 20 5.96 -9.63 -2.82
CA TRP A 20 5.86 -8.85 -4.04
C TRP A 20 5.05 -7.59 -3.82
N SER A 21 5.64 -6.44 -4.15
CA SER A 21 4.94 -5.16 -4.29
C SER A 21 4.84 -4.80 -5.77
N TYR A 22 3.85 -4.01 -6.14
CA TYR A 22 3.62 -3.66 -7.54
C TYR A 22 3.39 -2.17 -7.69
N VAL A 23 3.90 -1.61 -8.79
CA VAL A 23 3.47 -0.30 -9.31
C VAL A 23 2.62 -0.56 -10.55
N VAL A 24 1.37 -0.13 -10.50
CA VAL A 24 0.43 -0.17 -11.63
C VAL A 24 0.24 1.24 -12.14
N ALA A 25 0.45 1.48 -13.42
CA ALA A 25 0.35 2.82 -13.98
C ALA A 25 -0.50 2.83 -15.25
N ASP A 26 -1.30 3.89 -15.38
CA ASP A 26 -1.93 4.22 -16.65
C ASP A 26 -0.93 4.99 -17.53
N PRO A 27 -0.53 4.43 -18.68
CA PRO A 27 0.46 5.07 -19.54
C PRO A 27 -0.04 6.37 -20.19
N ALA A 28 -1.36 6.56 -20.30
CA ALA A 28 -1.94 7.75 -20.92
C ALA A 28 -1.90 8.96 -19.97
N THR A 29 -2.31 8.76 -18.72
CA THR A 29 -2.41 9.85 -17.73
C THR A 29 -1.20 9.95 -16.82
N ARG A 30 -0.31 8.95 -16.81
CA ARG A 30 0.82 8.84 -15.91
C ARG A 30 0.43 8.75 -14.43
N GLN A 31 -0.80 8.35 -14.16
CA GLN A 31 -1.24 8.08 -12.77
C GLN A 31 -0.87 6.66 -12.37
N ALA A 32 -0.45 6.50 -11.13
CA ALA A 32 0.01 5.21 -10.62
C ALA A 32 -0.62 4.85 -9.27
N ALA A 33 -0.73 3.55 -9.05
CA ALA A 33 -1.04 2.94 -7.77
C ALA A 33 0.12 2.05 -7.35
N VAL A 34 0.42 2.03 -6.05
CA VAL A 34 1.36 1.09 -5.42
C VAL A 34 0.55 0.07 -4.62
N ILE A 35 0.89 -1.20 -4.76
CA ILE A 35 0.21 -2.30 -4.07
C ILE A 35 1.18 -2.96 -3.09
N ASP A 36 0.76 -3.09 -1.83
CA ASP A 36 1.45 -3.78 -0.74
C ASP A 36 2.92 -3.36 -0.56
N PRO A 37 3.21 -2.09 -0.33
CA PRO A 37 4.58 -1.63 -0.14
C PRO A 37 5.15 -2.09 1.19
N VAL A 38 6.37 -2.63 1.16
CA VAL A 38 7.06 -3.15 2.34
C VAL A 38 7.87 -2.08 3.05
N LEU A 39 7.77 -2.02 4.38
CA LEU A 39 8.73 -1.33 5.22
C LEU A 39 9.81 -2.33 5.65
N ASP A 40 11.06 -2.01 5.36
CA ASP A 40 12.17 -2.86 5.76
C ASP A 40 12.28 -2.94 7.28
N TYR A 41 12.50 -4.14 7.80
CA TYR A 41 12.57 -4.39 9.23
C TYR A 41 13.63 -5.45 9.54
N ASP A 42 14.56 -5.07 10.40
CA ASP A 42 15.52 -6.01 10.98
C ASP A 42 14.99 -6.52 12.33
N TRP A 43 14.53 -7.75 12.36
CA TRP A 43 13.94 -8.36 13.56
C TRP A 43 14.94 -8.53 14.70
N ARG A 44 16.25 -8.58 14.43
CA ARG A 44 17.29 -8.72 15.44
C ARG A 44 17.54 -7.41 16.18
N SER A 45 17.57 -6.31 15.47
CA SER A 45 17.81 -4.98 16.05
C SER A 45 16.52 -4.20 16.34
N GLY A 46 15.40 -4.63 15.77
CA GLY A 46 14.13 -3.90 15.83
C GLY A 46 14.12 -2.62 14.99
N ARG A 47 15.11 -2.43 14.12
CA ARG A 47 15.21 -1.23 13.28
C ARG A 47 14.39 -1.38 12.02
N THR A 48 13.73 -0.29 11.64
CA THR A 48 13.09 -0.16 10.33
C THR A 48 13.97 0.59 9.35
N GLY A 49 13.68 0.43 8.06
CA GLY A 49 14.35 1.12 6.99
C GLY A 49 13.40 1.39 5.83
N THR A 50 13.80 2.26 4.92
CA THR A 50 12.96 2.69 3.80
C THR A 50 13.52 2.32 2.43
N ALA A 51 14.60 1.54 2.36
CA ALA A 51 15.28 1.25 1.09
C ALA A 51 14.34 0.64 0.04
N SER A 52 13.47 -0.30 0.43
CA SER A 52 12.48 -0.89 -0.48
C SER A 52 11.45 0.13 -0.97
N ALA A 53 10.94 0.97 -0.09
CA ALA A 53 10.02 2.04 -0.45
C ALA A 53 10.70 3.12 -1.32
N ASP A 54 11.94 3.46 -1.01
CA ASP A 54 12.71 4.45 -1.77
C ASP A 54 13.01 3.97 -3.19
N ALA A 55 13.17 2.66 -3.41
CA ALA A 55 13.27 2.08 -4.75
C ALA A 55 11.97 2.28 -5.56
N ILE A 56 10.82 2.15 -4.94
CA ILE A 56 9.52 2.44 -5.55
C ILE A 56 9.41 3.94 -5.89
N LEU A 57 9.78 4.82 -4.95
CA LEU A 57 9.80 6.28 -5.18
C LEU A 57 10.72 6.67 -6.33
N ALA A 58 11.90 6.06 -6.42
CA ALA A 58 12.84 6.29 -7.52
C ALA A 58 12.25 5.87 -8.87
N HIS A 59 11.54 4.75 -8.91
CA HIS A 59 10.84 4.29 -10.11
C HIS A 59 9.73 5.28 -10.53
N LEU A 60 8.90 5.70 -9.60
CA LEU A 60 7.84 6.70 -9.86
C LEU A 60 8.44 7.98 -10.47
N ALA A 61 9.54 8.48 -9.89
CA ALA A 61 10.23 9.67 -10.38
C ALA A 61 10.84 9.46 -11.77
N ALA A 62 11.55 8.35 -11.99
CA ALA A 62 12.20 8.04 -13.26
C ALA A 62 11.19 7.91 -14.41
N GLU A 63 10.02 7.34 -14.13
CA GLU A 63 8.95 7.17 -15.11
C GLU A 63 7.98 8.36 -15.20
N GLY A 64 8.18 9.39 -14.40
CA GLY A 64 7.31 10.57 -14.37
C GLY A 64 5.88 10.25 -13.95
N LEU A 65 5.71 9.34 -12.98
CA LEU A 65 4.41 8.88 -12.51
C LEU A 65 3.93 9.68 -11.31
N THR A 66 2.64 9.99 -11.28
CA THR A 66 1.97 10.62 -10.13
C THR A 66 1.27 9.55 -9.31
N LEU A 67 1.66 9.41 -8.05
CA LEU A 67 1.05 8.44 -7.14
C LEU A 67 -0.35 8.89 -6.72
N ARG A 68 -1.38 8.10 -7.05
CA ARG A 68 -2.78 8.38 -6.70
C ARG A 68 -3.28 7.47 -5.58
N TRP A 69 -2.89 6.21 -5.61
CA TRP A 69 -3.36 5.21 -4.67
C TRP A 69 -2.20 4.40 -4.10
N ILE A 70 -2.30 4.12 -2.81
CA ILE A 70 -1.47 3.13 -2.12
C ILE A 70 -2.44 2.11 -1.57
N LEU A 71 -2.44 0.91 -2.16
CA LEU A 71 -3.44 -0.12 -1.91
C LEU A 71 -2.84 -1.23 -1.07
N GLU A 72 -3.49 -1.53 0.05
CA GLU A 72 -3.19 -2.71 0.85
C GLU A 72 -4.20 -3.80 0.51
N THR A 73 -3.73 -5.00 0.16
CA THR A 73 -4.61 -6.11 -0.15
C THR A 73 -5.27 -6.68 1.09
N HIS A 74 -4.55 -6.66 2.21
CA HIS A 74 -5.00 -7.19 3.51
C HIS A 74 -4.10 -6.67 4.64
N ALA A 75 -4.45 -6.98 5.89
CA ALA A 75 -3.56 -6.76 7.04
C ALA A 75 -2.42 -7.79 6.98
N HIS A 76 -1.20 -7.33 6.78
CA HIS A 76 -0.03 -8.20 6.61
C HIS A 76 0.50 -8.71 7.96
N ALA A 77 0.79 -10.00 8.02
CA ALA A 77 1.48 -10.64 9.15
C ALA A 77 2.96 -10.88 8.87
N ASP A 78 3.36 -10.83 7.61
CA ASP A 78 4.70 -11.16 7.11
C ASP A 78 5.63 -9.95 7.02
N HIS A 79 5.09 -8.74 6.93
CA HIS A 79 5.86 -7.51 6.87
C HIS A 79 5.10 -6.30 7.40
N LEU A 80 5.83 -5.24 7.72
CA LEU A 80 5.29 -3.92 8.00
C LEU A 80 5.00 -3.18 6.68
N SER A 81 4.06 -2.24 6.70
CA SER A 81 3.73 -1.42 5.53
C SER A 81 4.53 -0.11 5.50
N SER A 82 5.04 0.24 4.33
CA SER A 82 5.64 1.54 4.06
C SER A 82 4.65 2.55 3.45
N ALA A 83 3.36 2.25 3.43
CA ALA A 83 2.35 3.13 2.86
C ALA A 83 2.41 4.57 3.43
N PRO A 84 2.54 4.79 4.75
CA PRO A 84 2.68 6.14 5.29
C PRO A 84 3.93 6.88 4.79
N HIS A 85 5.06 6.18 4.60
CA HIS A 85 6.28 6.78 4.07
C HIS A 85 6.09 7.22 2.61
N LEU A 86 5.49 6.36 1.78
CA LEU A 86 5.18 6.69 0.38
C LEU A 86 4.23 7.88 0.30
N GLN A 87 3.18 7.90 1.11
CA GLN A 87 2.23 9.00 1.16
C GLN A 87 2.91 10.33 1.54
N ALA A 88 3.75 10.31 2.55
CA ALA A 88 4.48 11.50 2.99
C ALA A 88 5.42 12.05 1.91
N LYS A 89 6.00 11.18 1.07
CA LYS A 89 6.97 11.55 0.02
C LYS A 89 6.33 11.87 -1.33
N ALA A 90 5.28 11.16 -1.71
CA ALA A 90 4.72 11.23 -3.07
C ALA A 90 3.21 11.53 -3.09
N GLY A 91 2.57 11.67 -1.94
CA GLY A 91 1.13 11.86 -1.86
C GLY A 91 0.34 10.58 -2.13
N GLY A 92 -0.87 10.72 -2.61
CA GLY A 92 -1.78 9.61 -2.83
C GLY A 92 -2.63 9.28 -1.60
N GLN A 93 -3.63 8.42 -1.79
CA GLN A 93 -4.51 7.96 -0.74
C GLN A 93 -4.23 6.50 -0.39
N ILE A 94 -4.20 6.18 0.89
CA ILE A 94 -4.05 4.81 1.39
C ILE A 94 -5.44 4.19 1.50
N ALA A 95 -5.65 3.06 0.83
CA ALA A 95 -6.92 2.36 0.81
C ALA A 95 -6.77 0.86 1.09
N ILE A 96 -7.80 0.29 1.69
CA ILE A 96 -7.92 -1.14 1.98
C ILE A 96 -9.40 -1.53 1.93
N GLY A 97 -9.71 -2.80 1.80
CA GLY A 97 -11.07 -3.29 1.90
C GLY A 97 -11.70 -3.00 3.27
N MET A 98 -12.99 -2.67 3.29
CA MET A 98 -13.70 -2.30 4.53
C MET A 98 -13.74 -3.44 5.57
N GLY A 99 -13.48 -4.67 5.17
CA GLY A 99 -13.31 -5.83 6.07
C GLY A 99 -12.20 -5.66 7.09
N ILE A 100 -11.30 -4.67 6.92
CA ILE A 100 -10.26 -4.35 7.89
C ILE A 100 -10.85 -4.02 9.28
N ARG A 101 -12.04 -3.46 9.35
CA ARG A 101 -12.72 -3.17 10.62
C ARG A 101 -12.95 -4.44 11.44
N GLN A 102 -13.34 -5.52 10.77
CA GLN A 102 -13.52 -6.83 11.42
C GLN A 102 -12.19 -7.40 11.91
N VAL A 103 -11.15 -7.26 11.11
CA VAL A 103 -9.79 -7.69 11.47
C VAL A 103 -9.29 -6.91 12.68
N GLN A 104 -9.44 -5.59 12.67
CA GLN A 104 -9.05 -4.72 13.77
C GLN A 104 -9.79 -5.05 15.07
N ALA A 105 -11.11 -5.28 14.99
CA ALA A 105 -11.92 -5.67 16.15
C ALA A 105 -11.48 -7.01 16.73
N THR A 106 -11.15 -7.97 15.87
CA THR A 106 -10.64 -9.28 16.28
C THR A 106 -9.30 -9.15 16.98
N PHE A 107 -8.35 -8.43 16.40
CA PHE A 107 -7.02 -8.24 16.99
C PHE A 107 -7.06 -7.41 18.28
N LYS A 108 -7.93 -6.39 18.34
CA LYS A 108 -8.15 -5.65 19.58
C LYS A 108 -8.48 -6.59 20.74
N ARG A 109 -9.39 -7.52 20.50
CA ARG A 109 -9.80 -8.52 21.52
C ARG A 109 -8.68 -9.52 21.81
N VAL A 110 -8.04 -10.06 20.77
CA VAL A 110 -7.01 -11.11 20.93
C VAL A 110 -5.78 -10.59 21.66
N PHE A 111 -5.35 -9.37 21.35
CA PHE A 111 -4.16 -8.77 21.95
C PHE A 111 -4.46 -7.86 23.15
N GLY A 112 -5.73 -7.74 23.56
CA GLY A 112 -6.11 -6.91 24.71
C GLY A 112 -5.75 -5.45 24.54
N LEU A 113 -5.91 -4.91 23.32
CA LEU A 113 -5.59 -3.50 23.06
C LEU A 113 -6.58 -2.58 23.76
N GLY A 114 -6.07 -1.47 24.29
CA GLY A 114 -6.86 -0.50 25.03
C GLY A 114 -7.85 0.32 24.17
N ASP A 115 -8.55 1.24 24.82
CA ASP A 115 -9.57 2.06 24.19
C ASP A 115 -8.99 3.09 23.20
N GLU A 116 -7.70 3.37 23.30
CA GLU A 116 -6.95 4.19 22.35
C GLU A 116 -6.92 3.57 20.94
N PHE A 117 -7.05 2.25 20.82
CA PHE A 117 -7.18 1.57 19.55
C PHE A 117 -8.65 1.43 19.15
N VAL A 118 -9.08 2.24 18.17
CA VAL A 118 -10.45 2.22 17.66
C VAL A 118 -10.49 1.40 16.36
N PRO A 119 -11.26 0.28 16.32
CA PRO A 119 -11.29 -0.64 15.18
C PRO A 119 -12.27 -0.17 14.10
N ASP A 120 -12.07 1.03 13.56
CA ASP A 120 -12.95 1.66 12.56
C ASP A 120 -12.26 1.94 11.21
N GLY A 121 -10.99 1.52 11.06
CA GLY A 121 -10.24 1.72 9.84
C GLY A 121 -9.73 3.14 9.62
N ARG A 122 -9.74 3.99 10.66
CA ARG A 122 -9.32 5.42 10.57
C ARG A 122 -7.88 5.63 10.15
N GLN A 123 -7.04 4.60 10.20
CA GLN A 123 -5.65 4.64 9.74
C GLN A 123 -5.54 4.70 8.22
N PHE A 124 -6.61 4.39 7.52
CA PHE A 124 -6.70 4.42 6.05
C PHE A 124 -7.55 5.60 5.60
N ASP A 125 -7.15 6.21 4.48
CA ASP A 125 -7.90 7.34 3.91
C ASP A 125 -9.23 6.88 3.30
N ARG A 126 -9.26 5.65 2.78
CA ARG A 126 -10.46 5.08 2.18
C ARG A 126 -10.61 3.60 2.48
N LEU A 127 -11.83 3.21 2.83
CA LEU A 127 -12.25 1.82 2.96
C LEU A 127 -13.14 1.46 1.77
N LEU A 128 -12.77 0.38 1.08
CA LEU A 128 -13.44 -0.05 -0.14
C LEU A 128 -14.46 -1.14 0.17
N ALA A 129 -15.70 -0.96 -0.31
CA ALA A 129 -16.72 -1.98 -0.25
C ALA A 129 -16.46 -3.08 -1.29
N ASP A 130 -17.09 -4.26 -1.09
CA ASP A 130 -17.00 -5.35 -2.07
C ASP A 130 -17.59 -4.90 -3.42
N GLY A 131 -16.85 -5.13 -4.49
CA GLY A 131 -17.24 -4.71 -5.84
C GLY A 131 -17.11 -3.21 -6.13
N GLU A 132 -16.65 -2.40 -5.16
CA GLU A 132 -16.39 -0.99 -5.40
C GLU A 132 -15.20 -0.81 -6.34
N ALA A 133 -15.36 0.06 -7.33
CA ALA A 133 -14.30 0.43 -8.25
C ALA A 133 -13.65 1.75 -7.83
N ILE A 134 -12.35 1.84 -8.04
CA ILE A 134 -11.58 3.09 -7.97
C ILE A 134 -10.98 3.39 -9.35
N GLU A 135 -10.78 4.66 -9.62
CA GLU A 135 -10.24 5.10 -10.91
C GLU A 135 -8.73 5.34 -10.82
N LEU A 136 -8.04 4.99 -11.88
CA LEU A 136 -6.62 5.24 -12.10
C LEU A 136 -6.42 5.75 -13.53
N GLY A 137 -6.44 7.05 -13.68
CA GLY A 137 -6.31 7.71 -14.99
C GLY A 137 -7.57 7.92 -15.80
#